data_2e187473f22e0a7d693a3d3a94ed5398
#
_entry.id   2e187473f22e0a7d693a3d3a94ed5398
#
_cell.length_a   1.000
_cell.length_b   1.000
_cell.length_c   1.000
_cell.angle_alpha   90.00
_cell.angle_beta   90.00
_cell.angle_gamma   90.00
#
_symmetry.space_group_name_H-M   'P 1'
#
loop_
_entity.id
_entity.type
_entity.pdbx_description
1 polymer ?
#
loop_
_entity_poly.entity_id
_entity_poly.type
_entity_poly.pdbx_seq_one_letter_code
_entity_poly.pdbx_strand_id
1 'polypeptide(L)'
;MTNETKYDFQDGNGPVAAHQHSNGGGWVADTAKVADTAYVGPDAKVHGNAKVYGYANVSGYAMVSGNAVVYGNAQVFANAQVSGNAMVYGNAKVSGNAEVCGNAWVFGYAKVYGYAMVYGNAQVYGNAQVDGNAKVCGNAKITNTVLTANRSDGYTFSIFDEADGTTRITAGCRFFTIPEAIEHWTKTRGDTKLGRESIALVKHLEYMHSLKEMK
;
A
#
# COMPACT_ATOMS: atom_id res chain seq x y z
N MET A 1 -21.31 -27.92 25.29
CA MET A 1 -21.11 -27.49 23.87
C MET A 1 -20.84 -25.99 23.95
N THR A 2 -19.59 -25.60 23.77
CA THR A 2 -19.24 -24.17 23.68
C THR A 2 -19.80 -23.64 22.36
N ASN A 3 -20.75 -22.72 22.42
CA ASN A 3 -21.22 -22.02 21.22
C ASN A 3 -20.01 -21.22 20.68
N GLU A 4 -19.31 -21.76 19.67
CA GLU A 4 -18.28 -20.98 18.99
C GLU A 4 -18.94 -19.80 18.28
N THR A 5 -18.51 -18.60 18.62
CA THR A 5 -18.96 -17.40 17.91
C THR A 5 -18.39 -17.41 16.51
N LYS A 6 -19.24 -17.22 15.49
CA LYS A 6 -18.84 -17.16 14.09
C LYS A 6 -19.09 -15.76 13.54
N TYR A 7 -18.17 -15.30 12.69
CA TYR A 7 -18.27 -14.01 12.01
C TYR A 7 -17.96 -14.16 10.53
N ASP A 8 -18.74 -13.49 9.69
CA ASP A 8 -18.50 -13.42 8.25
C ASP A 8 -17.65 -12.17 7.93
N PHE A 9 -16.42 -12.40 7.55
CA PHE A 9 -15.50 -11.34 7.16
C PHE A 9 -15.78 -10.77 5.77
N GLN A 10 -16.76 -11.34 5.06
CA GLN A 10 -17.15 -10.96 3.69
C GLN A 10 -16.01 -11.15 2.67
N ASP A 11 -15.16 -12.14 2.90
CA ASP A 11 -14.03 -12.51 2.04
C ASP A 11 -14.36 -13.63 1.04
N GLY A 12 -15.63 -14.07 1.00
CA GLY A 12 -16.12 -15.15 0.14
C GLY A 12 -16.01 -16.54 0.74
N ASN A 13 -15.43 -16.71 1.94
CA ASN A 13 -15.28 -18.00 2.61
C ASN A 13 -16.43 -18.32 3.59
N GLY A 14 -17.38 -17.38 3.77
CA GLY A 14 -18.47 -17.50 4.73
C GLY A 14 -18.04 -17.35 6.19
N PRO A 15 -18.96 -17.58 7.16
CA PRO A 15 -18.69 -17.38 8.57
C PRO A 15 -17.66 -18.38 9.12
N VAL A 16 -16.60 -17.89 9.77
CA VAL A 16 -15.55 -18.67 10.44
C VAL A 16 -15.56 -18.40 11.95
N ALA A 17 -14.96 -19.30 12.72
CA ALA A 17 -14.75 -19.11 14.15
C ALA A 17 -13.97 -17.83 14.41
N ALA A 18 -14.48 -16.96 15.29
CA ALA A 18 -13.95 -15.64 15.52
C ALA A 18 -14.38 -15.10 16.89
N HIS A 19 -13.62 -14.14 17.39
CA HIS A 19 -13.91 -13.43 18.64
C HIS A 19 -13.69 -11.94 18.48
N GLN A 20 -14.25 -11.16 19.40
CA GLN A 20 -13.94 -9.75 19.52
C GLN A 20 -12.67 -9.58 20.35
N HIS A 21 -11.71 -8.80 19.83
CA HIS A 21 -10.46 -8.52 20.53
C HIS A 21 -10.70 -7.71 21.80
N SER A 22 -10.05 -8.11 22.90
CA SER A 22 -10.21 -7.47 24.21
C SER A 22 -9.86 -5.99 24.21
N ASN A 23 -8.84 -5.58 23.44
CA ASN A 23 -8.42 -4.19 23.30
C ASN A 23 -8.99 -3.58 22.01
N GLY A 24 -10.23 -3.08 22.06
CA GLY A 24 -10.88 -2.33 21.00
C GLY A 24 -12.15 -2.93 20.42
N GLY A 25 -12.44 -4.24 20.64
CA GLY A 25 -13.71 -4.88 20.27
C GLY A 25 -13.87 -5.26 18.82
N GLY A 26 -12.83 -5.10 17.98
CA GLY A 26 -12.85 -5.50 16.57
C GLY A 26 -12.81 -7.02 16.37
N TRP A 27 -13.28 -7.48 15.22
CA TRP A 27 -13.40 -8.90 14.92
C TRP A 27 -12.07 -9.53 14.49
N VAL A 28 -11.72 -10.62 15.14
CA VAL A 28 -10.51 -11.40 14.88
C VAL A 28 -10.89 -12.86 14.63
N ALA A 29 -10.50 -13.39 13.47
CA ALA A 29 -10.65 -14.81 13.19
C ALA A 29 -9.73 -15.65 14.11
N ASP A 30 -10.16 -16.80 14.60
CA ASP A 30 -9.38 -17.62 15.51
C ASP A 30 -8.10 -18.19 14.87
N THR A 31 -8.00 -18.16 13.53
CA THR A 31 -6.78 -18.48 12.79
C THR A 31 -5.75 -17.35 12.79
N ALA A 32 -6.18 -16.10 13.05
CA ALA A 32 -5.29 -14.94 13.14
C ALA A 32 -4.66 -14.85 14.54
N LYS A 33 -3.55 -14.10 14.65
CA LYS A 33 -2.86 -13.91 15.93
C LYS A 33 -2.73 -12.41 16.22
N VAL A 34 -3.43 -11.97 17.25
CA VAL A 34 -3.39 -10.57 17.71
C VAL A 34 -2.89 -10.54 19.17
N ALA A 35 -1.87 -9.72 19.42
CA ALA A 35 -1.35 -9.54 20.78
C ALA A 35 -2.28 -8.64 21.61
N ASP A 36 -2.43 -8.90 22.90
CA ASP A 36 -3.28 -8.11 23.80
C ASP A 36 -2.91 -6.63 23.85
N THR A 37 -1.65 -6.30 23.58
CA THR A 37 -1.15 -4.91 23.50
C THR A 37 -1.54 -4.18 22.22
N ALA A 38 -1.91 -4.91 21.18
CA ALA A 38 -2.36 -4.33 19.92
C ALA A 38 -3.81 -3.84 20.07
N TYR A 39 -4.17 -2.80 19.33
CA TYR A 39 -5.54 -2.29 19.30
C TYR A 39 -6.23 -2.72 18.00
N VAL A 40 -7.40 -3.33 18.10
CA VAL A 40 -8.27 -3.63 16.97
C VAL A 40 -9.62 -2.96 17.23
N GLY A 41 -9.87 -1.83 16.55
CA GLY A 41 -11.08 -1.02 16.74
C GLY A 41 -12.36 -1.76 16.36
N PRO A 42 -13.55 -1.30 16.81
CA PRO A 42 -14.79 -2.06 16.77
C PRO A 42 -15.26 -2.46 15.37
N ASP A 43 -14.94 -1.65 14.35
CA ASP A 43 -15.29 -1.91 12.95
C ASP A 43 -14.13 -2.54 12.15
N ALA A 44 -12.94 -2.66 12.76
CA ALA A 44 -11.76 -3.26 12.13
C ALA A 44 -11.85 -4.79 12.11
N LYS A 45 -11.21 -5.38 11.12
CA LYS A 45 -11.25 -6.83 10.89
C LYS A 45 -9.84 -7.39 10.71
N VAL A 46 -9.54 -8.49 11.43
CA VAL A 46 -8.29 -9.23 11.27
C VAL A 46 -8.63 -10.70 11.02
N HIS A 47 -8.27 -11.24 9.86
CA HIS A 47 -8.64 -12.62 9.51
C HIS A 47 -7.59 -13.36 8.66
N GLY A 48 -7.91 -14.58 8.25
CA GLY A 48 -6.93 -15.49 7.66
C GLY A 48 -5.88 -15.91 8.68
N ASN A 49 -4.61 -15.91 8.30
CA ASN A 49 -3.46 -16.17 9.18
C ASN A 49 -2.71 -14.87 9.55
N ALA A 50 -3.40 -13.74 9.50
CA ALA A 50 -2.80 -12.45 9.75
C ALA A 50 -2.26 -12.34 11.19
N LYS A 51 -1.25 -11.49 11.36
CA LYS A 51 -0.57 -11.32 12.64
C LYS A 51 -0.46 -9.84 13.00
N VAL A 52 -0.92 -9.46 14.19
CA VAL A 52 -0.87 -8.08 14.68
C VAL A 52 -0.20 -8.07 16.05
N TYR A 53 0.95 -7.40 16.19
CA TYR A 53 1.76 -7.44 17.40
C TYR A 53 2.22 -6.05 17.88
N GLY A 54 2.82 -6.03 19.07
CA GLY A 54 3.33 -4.82 19.69
C GLY A 54 2.21 -3.87 20.06
N TYR A 55 2.38 -2.61 19.76
CA TYR A 55 1.38 -1.55 19.96
C TYR A 55 0.73 -1.12 18.64
N ALA A 56 0.65 -2.04 17.68
CA ALA A 56 0.01 -1.77 16.41
C ALA A 56 -1.46 -1.40 16.60
N ASN A 57 -1.93 -0.46 15.81
CA ASN A 57 -3.31 0.01 15.83
C ASN A 57 -3.99 -0.29 14.48
N VAL A 58 -5.03 -1.11 14.52
CA VAL A 58 -5.90 -1.38 13.37
C VAL A 58 -7.27 -0.83 13.70
N SER A 59 -7.75 0.21 13.02
CA SER A 59 -8.98 0.91 13.41
C SER A 59 -9.78 1.46 12.21
N GLY A 60 -10.96 2.04 12.48
CA GLY A 60 -11.93 2.34 11.45
C GLY A 60 -12.39 1.03 10.79
N TYR A 61 -12.62 1.04 9.50
CA TYR A 61 -13.00 -0.13 8.70
C TYR A 61 -11.79 -0.87 8.11
N ALA A 62 -10.62 -0.69 8.71
CA ALA A 62 -9.39 -1.30 8.22
C ALA A 62 -9.43 -2.82 8.29
N MET A 63 -8.82 -3.46 7.32
CA MET A 63 -8.77 -4.91 7.20
C MET A 63 -7.32 -5.40 7.09
N VAL A 64 -6.97 -6.39 7.93
CA VAL A 64 -5.68 -7.09 7.86
C VAL A 64 -5.97 -8.58 7.62
N SER A 65 -5.50 -9.13 6.51
CA SER A 65 -5.88 -10.48 6.10
C SER A 65 -4.76 -11.29 5.43
N GLY A 66 -5.07 -12.52 5.04
CA GLY A 66 -4.08 -13.43 4.46
C GLY A 66 -3.00 -13.80 5.47
N ASN A 67 -1.74 -13.68 5.11
CA ASN A 67 -0.58 -13.88 5.98
C ASN A 67 0.08 -12.55 6.37
N ALA A 68 -0.63 -11.44 6.24
CA ALA A 68 -0.08 -10.10 6.50
C ALA A 68 0.37 -9.95 7.95
N VAL A 69 1.41 -9.14 8.17
CA VAL A 69 1.96 -8.87 9.50
C VAL A 69 2.00 -7.37 9.76
N VAL A 70 1.36 -6.93 10.84
CA VAL A 70 1.36 -5.53 11.30
C VAL A 70 1.96 -5.49 12.71
N TYR A 71 3.06 -4.73 12.93
CA TYR A 71 3.70 -4.74 14.24
C TYR A 71 4.45 -3.44 14.59
N GLY A 72 4.99 -3.38 15.81
CA GLY A 72 5.60 -2.17 16.36
C GLY A 72 4.55 -1.15 16.75
N ASN A 73 4.70 0.10 16.31
CA ASN A 73 3.74 1.19 16.49
C ASN A 73 3.01 1.52 15.17
N ALA A 74 2.92 0.56 14.26
CA ALA A 74 2.29 0.76 12.97
C ALA A 74 0.79 1.06 13.11
N GLN A 75 0.25 1.88 12.24
CA GLN A 75 -1.15 2.28 12.22
C GLN A 75 -1.78 1.93 10.87
N VAL A 76 -2.87 1.16 10.89
CA VAL A 76 -3.69 0.83 9.72
C VAL A 76 -5.11 1.26 10.03
N PHE A 77 -5.64 2.27 9.34
CA PHE A 77 -6.91 2.86 9.73
C PHE A 77 -7.74 3.39 8.55
N ALA A 78 -8.92 3.90 8.83
CA ALA A 78 -9.96 4.25 7.86
C ALA A 78 -10.41 3.00 7.06
N ASN A 79 -10.35 2.98 5.74
CA ASN A 79 -10.71 1.84 4.90
C ASN A 79 -9.47 1.10 4.35
N ALA A 80 -8.31 1.26 4.98
CA ALA A 80 -7.06 0.69 4.50
C ALA A 80 -7.07 -0.84 4.57
N GLN A 81 -6.43 -1.47 3.59
CA GLN A 81 -6.33 -2.93 3.49
C GLN A 81 -4.86 -3.36 3.46
N VAL A 82 -4.52 -4.35 4.30
CA VAL A 82 -3.20 -4.99 4.30
C VAL A 82 -3.41 -6.50 4.14
N SER A 83 -2.90 -7.08 3.06
CA SER A 83 -3.21 -8.47 2.71
C SER A 83 -2.03 -9.23 2.07
N GLY A 84 -2.25 -10.48 1.70
CA GLY A 84 -1.20 -11.33 1.15
C GLY A 84 -0.14 -11.66 2.20
N ASN A 85 1.13 -11.48 1.86
CA ASN A 85 2.28 -11.60 2.76
C ASN A 85 2.88 -10.23 3.11
N ALA A 86 2.09 -9.16 3.02
CA ALA A 86 2.56 -7.81 3.24
C ALA A 86 2.96 -7.57 4.71
N MET A 87 3.95 -6.69 4.91
CA MET A 87 4.43 -6.32 6.24
C MET A 87 4.32 -4.81 6.44
N VAL A 88 3.69 -4.38 7.55
CA VAL A 88 3.60 -2.97 7.95
C VAL A 88 4.14 -2.83 9.37
N TYR A 89 5.25 -2.08 9.57
CA TYR A 89 5.88 -2.05 10.88
C TYR A 89 6.65 -0.74 11.20
N GLY A 90 7.23 -0.68 12.39
CA GLY A 90 7.85 0.53 12.91
C GLY A 90 6.81 1.56 13.29
N ASN A 91 6.91 2.77 12.77
CA ASN A 91 5.94 3.86 12.94
C ASN A 91 5.17 4.15 11.63
N ALA A 92 5.09 3.17 10.74
CA ALA A 92 4.43 3.33 9.45
C ALA A 92 2.92 3.54 9.59
N LYS A 93 2.33 4.28 8.64
CA LYS A 93 0.89 4.57 8.59
C LYS A 93 0.30 4.18 7.25
N VAL A 94 -0.76 3.39 7.27
CA VAL A 94 -1.55 3.03 6.09
C VAL A 94 -2.99 3.48 6.34
N SER A 95 -3.55 4.32 5.48
CA SER A 95 -4.87 4.93 5.74
C SER A 95 -5.64 5.30 4.48
N GLY A 96 -6.84 5.86 4.66
CA GLY A 96 -7.73 6.15 3.55
C GLY A 96 -8.28 4.87 2.93
N ASN A 97 -8.22 4.76 1.61
CA ASN A 97 -8.56 3.56 0.85
C ASN A 97 -7.28 2.89 0.29
N ALA A 98 -6.16 3.04 0.98
CA ALA A 98 -4.88 2.50 0.53
C ALA A 98 -4.83 0.98 0.68
N GLU A 99 -4.13 0.33 -0.27
CA GLU A 99 -3.93 -1.12 -0.28
C GLU A 99 -2.44 -1.45 -0.22
N VAL A 100 -2.07 -2.34 0.70
CA VAL A 100 -0.72 -2.92 0.79
C VAL A 100 -0.84 -4.43 0.68
N CYS A 101 -0.33 -5.02 -0.40
CA CYS A 101 -0.54 -6.46 -0.66
C CYS A 101 0.66 -7.14 -1.33
N GLY A 102 0.50 -8.43 -1.65
CA GLY A 102 1.60 -9.24 -2.16
C GLY A 102 2.67 -9.48 -1.10
N ASN A 103 3.93 -9.25 -1.42
CA ASN A 103 5.07 -9.32 -0.50
C ASN A 103 5.59 -7.90 -0.15
N ALA A 104 4.75 -6.89 -0.23
CA ALA A 104 5.17 -5.50 -0.02
C ALA A 104 5.49 -5.19 1.44
N TRP A 105 6.46 -4.30 1.68
CA TRP A 105 6.88 -3.87 3.00
C TRP A 105 6.70 -2.36 3.13
N VAL A 106 6.05 -1.92 4.21
CA VAL A 106 5.89 -0.50 4.56
C VAL A 106 6.40 -0.30 5.99
N PHE A 107 7.48 0.47 6.17
CA PHE A 107 8.12 0.56 7.47
C PHE A 107 8.82 1.90 7.75
N GLY A 108 9.42 2.04 8.93
CA GLY A 108 9.99 3.30 9.38
C GLY A 108 8.90 4.30 9.74
N TYR A 109 8.94 5.50 9.15
CA TYR A 109 7.91 6.54 9.27
C TYR A 109 7.11 6.72 7.98
N ALA A 110 7.14 5.72 7.10
CA ALA A 110 6.47 5.77 5.80
C ALA A 110 4.95 5.93 5.95
N LYS A 111 4.36 6.64 4.99
CA LYS A 111 2.91 6.89 4.94
C LYS A 111 2.36 6.45 3.59
N VAL A 112 1.32 5.63 3.61
CA VAL A 112 0.58 5.20 2.42
C VAL A 112 -0.88 5.56 2.63
N TYR A 113 -1.46 6.41 1.77
CA TYR A 113 -2.81 6.91 1.98
C TYR A 113 -3.53 7.30 0.68
N GLY A 114 -4.76 7.78 0.77
CA GLY A 114 -5.62 8.02 -0.40
C GLY A 114 -6.10 6.71 -1.00
N TYR A 115 -5.92 6.52 -2.29
CA TYR A 115 -6.18 5.29 -3.06
C TYR A 115 -4.88 4.63 -3.51
N ALA A 116 -3.78 4.89 -2.80
CA ALA A 116 -2.46 4.38 -3.16
C ALA A 116 -2.39 2.85 -3.01
N MET A 117 -1.67 2.22 -3.92
CA MET A 117 -1.46 0.76 -3.91
C MET A 117 0.04 0.45 -3.83
N VAL A 118 0.43 -0.39 -2.87
CA VAL A 118 1.80 -0.89 -2.72
C VAL A 118 1.76 -2.41 -2.79
N TYR A 119 2.37 -3.01 -3.82
CA TYR A 119 2.24 -4.45 -4.06
C TYR A 119 3.47 -5.07 -4.75
N GLY A 120 3.42 -6.38 -5.03
CA GLY A 120 4.59 -7.12 -5.49
C GLY A 120 5.60 -7.29 -4.38
N ASN A 121 6.87 -6.99 -4.63
CA ASN A 121 7.96 -7.01 -3.65
C ASN A 121 8.39 -5.59 -3.26
N ALA A 122 7.53 -4.59 -3.45
CA ALA A 122 7.86 -3.19 -3.22
C ALA A 122 8.15 -2.90 -1.74
N GLN A 123 9.08 -2.00 -1.48
CA GLN A 123 9.44 -1.54 -0.15
C GLN A 123 9.27 -0.02 -0.06
N VAL A 124 8.51 0.46 0.92
CA VAL A 124 8.28 1.88 1.19
C VAL A 124 8.73 2.17 2.61
N TYR A 125 9.78 2.98 2.79
CA TYR A 125 10.40 3.14 4.10
C TYR A 125 10.99 4.54 4.33
N GLY A 126 11.70 4.72 5.45
CA GLY A 126 12.20 6.04 5.85
C GLY A 126 11.04 7.00 6.11
N ASN A 127 11.03 8.16 5.47
CA ASN A 127 9.98 9.16 5.53
C ASN A 127 9.12 9.19 4.26
N ALA A 128 9.14 8.13 3.46
CA ALA A 128 8.43 8.07 2.19
C ALA A 128 6.93 8.33 2.34
N GLN A 129 6.35 8.98 1.33
CA GLN A 129 4.91 9.22 1.25
C GLN A 129 4.41 8.74 -0.11
N VAL A 130 3.39 7.88 -0.07
CA VAL A 130 2.71 7.34 -1.25
C VAL A 130 1.24 7.69 -1.12
N ASP A 131 0.73 8.56 -1.97
CA ASP A 131 -0.61 9.12 -1.83
C ASP A 131 -1.39 9.18 -3.15
N GLY A 132 -2.58 9.76 -3.09
CA GLY A 132 -3.46 9.88 -4.25
C GLY A 132 -3.79 8.53 -4.86
N ASN A 133 -3.57 8.39 -6.16
CA ASN A 133 -3.76 7.14 -6.92
C ASN A 133 -2.41 6.46 -7.26
N ALA A 134 -1.35 6.73 -6.50
CA ALA A 134 -0.01 6.19 -6.76
C ALA A 134 0.00 4.66 -6.74
N LYS A 135 0.73 4.06 -7.68
CA LYS A 135 0.95 2.62 -7.74
C LYS A 135 2.43 2.31 -7.63
N VAL A 136 2.80 1.64 -6.57
CA VAL A 136 4.17 1.20 -6.29
C VAL A 136 4.21 -0.31 -6.34
N CYS A 137 4.95 -0.87 -7.26
CA CYS A 137 4.95 -2.31 -7.52
C CYS A 137 6.33 -2.86 -7.94
N GLY A 138 6.37 -4.14 -8.28
CA GLY A 138 7.61 -4.80 -8.67
C GLY A 138 8.58 -4.91 -7.51
N ASN A 139 9.84 -4.53 -7.73
CA ASN A 139 10.90 -4.53 -6.72
C ASN A 139 11.27 -3.10 -6.24
N ALA A 140 10.35 -2.13 -6.43
CA ALA A 140 10.59 -0.73 -6.09
C ALA A 140 10.99 -0.54 -4.62
N LYS A 141 11.99 0.31 -4.36
CA LYS A 141 12.48 0.66 -3.01
C LYS A 141 12.42 2.17 -2.83
N ILE A 142 11.41 2.64 -2.12
CA ILE A 142 11.07 4.05 -2.01
C ILE A 142 11.40 4.60 -0.64
N THR A 143 12.16 5.69 -0.61
CA THR A 143 12.57 6.41 0.60
C THR A 143 12.01 7.84 0.67
N ASN A 144 11.47 8.37 -0.44
CA ASN A 144 10.97 9.74 -0.56
C ASN A 144 9.51 9.80 -1.04
N THR A 145 8.99 11.01 -1.25
CA THR A 145 7.60 11.21 -1.69
C THR A 145 7.44 10.86 -3.17
N VAL A 146 6.46 10.01 -3.46
CA VAL A 146 6.04 9.67 -4.82
C VAL A 146 5.21 10.82 -5.40
N LEU A 147 5.55 11.30 -6.60
CA LEU A 147 4.70 12.21 -7.37
C LEU A 147 3.85 11.42 -8.35
N THR A 148 2.65 11.88 -8.60
CA THR A 148 1.73 11.25 -9.55
C THR A 148 1.13 12.24 -10.52
N ALA A 149 0.82 11.75 -11.73
CA ALA A 149 0.01 12.45 -12.71
C ALA A 149 -0.87 11.46 -13.48
N ASN A 150 -2.04 11.91 -13.90
CA ASN A 150 -2.99 11.08 -14.63
C ASN A 150 -3.08 11.49 -16.10
N ARG A 151 -3.06 10.50 -16.98
CA ARG A 151 -3.39 10.67 -18.40
C ARG A 151 -4.90 10.86 -18.56
N SER A 152 -5.34 11.41 -19.69
CA SER A 152 -6.76 11.76 -19.93
C SER A 152 -7.74 10.59 -19.83
N ASP A 153 -7.26 9.35 -19.98
CA ASP A 153 -8.03 8.11 -19.81
C ASP A 153 -8.00 7.56 -18.37
N GLY A 154 -7.47 8.33 -17.39
CA GLY A 154 -7.36 7.93 -16.00
C GLY A 154 -6.14 7.07 -15.65
N TYR A 155 -5.26 6.79 -16.62
CA TYR A 155 -4.07 5.98 -16.37
C TYR A 155 -3.03 6.76 -15.56
N THR A 156 -2.67 6.26 -14.38
CA THR A 156 -1.77 6.94 -13.44
C THR A 156 -0.31 6.62 -13.72
N PHE A 157 0.51 7.65 -13.76
CA PHE A 157 1.97 7.61 -13.74
C PHE A 157 2.46 8.03 -12.35
N SER A 158 3.49 7.36 -11.84
CA SER A 158 4.10 7.70 -10.56
C SER A 158 5.62 7.77 -10.71
N ILE A 159 6.27 8.80 -10.18
CA ILE A 159 7.73 8.96 -10.19
C ILE A 159 8.28 9.02 -8.76
N PHE A 160 9.43 8.41 -8.55
CA PHE A 160 10.11 8.32 -7.25
C PHE A 160 11.57 7.93 -7.44
N ASP A 161 12.37 8.11 -6.39
CA ASP A 161 13.73 7.58 -6.34
C ASP A 161 13.77 6.26 -5.60
N GLU A 162 14.54 5.33 -6.13
CA GLU A 162 14.94 4.12 -5.42
C GLU A 162 16.03 4.44 -4.39
N ALA A 163 16.29 3.49 -3.50
CA ALA A 163 17.29 3.62 -2.45
C ALA A 163 18.74 3.80 -2.97
N ASP A 164 19.00 3.40 -4.21
CA ASP A 164 20.30 3.59 -4.89
C ASP A 164 20.42 4.95 -5.60
N GLY A 165 19.41 5.81 -5.48
CA GLY A 165 19.33 7.11 -6.14
C GLY A 165 18.81 7.06 -7.59
N THR A 166 18.44 5.89 -8.10
CA THR A 166 17.89 5.80 -9.45
C THR A 166 16.45 6.30 -9.49
N THR A 167 16.18 7.31 -10.30
CA THR A 167 14.81 7.79 -10.54
C THR A 167 14.05 6.79 -11.42
N ARG A 168 12.88 6.39 -10.94
CA ARG A 168 11.99 5.45 -11.63
C ARG A 168 10.62 6.05 -11.86
N ILE A 169 9.97 5.56 -12.90
CA ILE A 169 8.57 5.85 -13.17
C ILE A 169 7.78 4.56 -13.31
N THR A 170 6.61 4.51 -12.65
CA THR A 170 5.65 3.43 -12.85
C THR A 170 4.45 3.93 -13.64
N ALA A 171 3.89 3.05 -14.45
CA ALA A 171 2.68 3.29 -15.20
C ALA A 171 1.86 1.99 -15.24
N GLY A 172 0.84 1.90 -14.38
CA GLY A 172 0.19 0.64 -14.02
C GLY A 172 1.16 -0.27 -13.27
N CYS A 173 1.38 -1.50 -13.76
CA CYS A 173 2.37 -2.44 -13.23
C CYS A 173 3.71 -2.41 -13.99
N ARG A 174 3.91 -1.46 -14.88
CA ARG A 174 5.17 -1.27 -15.61
C ARG A 174 6.12 -0.40 -14.78
N PHE A 175 7.40 -0.69 -14.89
CA PHE A 175 8.47 -0.10 -14.09
C PHE A 175 9.63 0.25 -15.02
N PHE A 176 10.00 1.54 -15.11
CA PHE A 176 10.93 2.07 -16.09
C PHE A 176 11.90 3.08 -15.47
N THR A 177 13.06 3.23 -16.08
CA THR A 177 13.80 4.49 -16.05
C THR A 177 13.10 5.52 -16.95
N ILE A 178 13.45 6.79 -16.85
CA ILE A 178 12.86 7.85 -17.69
C ILE A 178 13.08 7.58 -19.18
N PRO A 179 14.32 7.24 -19.66
CA PRO A 179 14.54 6.91 -21.06
C PRO A 179 13.73 5.71 -21.56
N GLU A 180 13.66 4.63 -20.75
CA GLU A 180 12.88 3.43 -21.07
C GLU A 180 11.38 3.74 -21.19
N ALA A 181 10.85 4.59 -20.34
CA ALA A 181 9.45 5.02 -20.37
C ALA A 181 9.15 5.78 -21.68
N ILE A 182 10.01 6.72 -22.07
CA ILE A 182 9.87 7.48 -23.32
C ILE A 182 9.94 6.54 -24.51
N GLU A 183 10.94 5.65 -24.57
CA GLU A 183 11.09 4.67 -25.63
C GLU A 183 9.88 3.75 -25.75
N HIS A 184 9.41 3.23 -24.61
CA HIS A 184 8.25 2.35 -24.56
C HIS A 184 6.99 3.02 -25.16
N TRP A 185 6.68 4.25 -24.74
CA TRP A 185 5.48 4.93 -25.23
C TRP A 185 5.61 5.39 -26.67
N THR A 186 6.81 5.73 -27.12
CA THR A 186 7.09 6.04 -28.51
C THR A 186 6.85 4.81 -29.40
N LYS A 187 7.36 3.62 -29.00
CA LYS A 187 7.20 2.38 -29.77
C LYS A 187 5.77 1.84 -29.73
N THR A 188 5.09 1.89 -28.59
CA THR A 188 3.79 1.21 -28.39
C THR A 188 2.60 2.06 -28.76
N ARG A 189 2.70 3.38 -28.68
CA ARG A 189 1.61 4.33 -28.90
C ARG A 189 1.91 5.36 -30.01
N GLY A 190 3.19 5.60 -30.33
CA GLY A 190 3.61 6.54 -31.38
C GLY A 190 2.96 7.93 -31.25
N ASP A 191 2.53 8.48 -32.37
CA ASP A 191 1.91 9.81 -32.45
C ASP A 191 0.41 9.84 -32.10
N THR A 192 -0.14 8.78 -31.52
CA THR A 192 -1.51 8.82 -31.01
C THR A 192 -1.65 9.85 -29.90
N LYS A 193 -2.88 10.32 -29.65
CA LYS A 193 -3.17 11.24 -28.52
C LYS A 193 -2.61 10.70 -27.20
N LEU A 194 -2.89 9.42 -26.87
CA LEU A 194 -2.42 8.80 -25.63
C LEU A 194 -0.91 8.60 -25.60
N GLY A 195 -0.25 8.40 -26.74
CA GLY A 195 1.20 8.34 -26.85
C GLY A 195 1.86 9.67 -26.50
N ARG A 196 1.40 10.76 -27.13
CA ARG A 196 1.88 12.12 -26.85
C ARG A 196 1.63 12.53 -25.40
N GLU A 197 0.44 12.26 -24.87
CA GLU A 197 0.11 12.50 -23.45
C GLU A 197 1.04 11.73 -22.51
N SER A 198 1.31 10.45 -22.78
CA SER A 198 2.22 9.63 -21.96
C SER A 198 3.62 10.23 -21.90
N ILE A 199 4.19 10.60 -23.05
CA ILE A 199 5.53 11.19 -23.11
C ILE A 199 5.55 12.56 -22.42
N ALA A 200 4.50 13.38 -22.59
CA ALA A 200 4.38 14.67 -21.93
C ALA A 200 4.32 14.51 -20.40
N LEU A 201 3.57 13.53 -19.89
CA LEU A 201 3.48 13.23 -18.45
C LEU A 201 4.81 12.74 -17.88
N VAL A 202 5.54 11.87 -18.58
CA VAL A 202 6.87 11.41 -18.16
C VAL A 202 7.81 12.60 -17.99
N LYS A 203 7.89 13.49 -18.99
CA LYS A 203 8.73 14.71 -18.95
C LYS A 203 8.28 15.69 -17.87
N HIS A 204 6.97 15.87 -17.68
CA HIS A 204 6.43 16.74 -16.64
C HIS A 204 6.78 16.24 -15.23
N LEU A 205 6.58 14.93 -14.98
CA LEU A 205 6.91 14.32 -13.70
C LEU A 205 8.42 14.38 -13.42
N GLU A 206 9.27 14.12 -14.42
CA GLU A 206 10.72 14.26 -14.32
C GLU A 206 11.11 15.70 -13.91
N TYR A 207 10.55 16.70 -14.59
CA TYR A 207 10.79 18.11 -14.25
C TYR A 207 10.32 18.45 -12.82
N MET A 208 9.11 18.08 -12.45
CA MET A 208 8.58 18.31 -11.11
C MET A 208 9.39 17.58 -10.03
N HIS A 209 9.92 16.41 -10.35
CA HIS A 209 10.77 15.64 -9.46
C HIS A 209 12.11 16.35 -9.23
N SER A 210 12.76 16.82 -10.30
CA SER A 210 14.04 17.54 -10.20
C SER A 210 13.95 18.82 -9.36
N LEU A 211 12.80 19.50 -9.32
CA LEU A 211 12.59 20.69 -8.49
C LEU A 211 12.60 20.40 -6.99
N LYS A 212 12.37 19.17 -6.56
CA LYS A 212 12.47 18.77 -5.14
C LYS A 212 13.90 18.74 -4.61
N GLU A 213 14.86 18.54 -5.49
CA GLU A 213 16.28 18.44 -5.15
C GLU A 213 16.98 19.82 -5.09
N MET A 214 16.29 20.87 -5.49
CA MET A 214 16.80 22.26 -5.54
C MET A 214 16.63 23.01 -4.20
N LYS A 215 16.73 22.32 -3.05
CA LYS A 215 16.66 22.95 -1.72
C LYS A 215 18.04 23.16 -1.11
#